data_46e7e6c28d7a995d24ed413957450635
#
_entry.id   46e7e6c28d7a995d24ed413957450635
#
_cell.length_a   1.000
_cell.length_b   1.000
_cell.length_c   1.000
_cell.angle_alpha   90.00
_cell.angle_beta   90.00
_cell.angle_gamma   90.00
#
_symmetry.space_group_name_H-M   'P 1'
#
loop_
_entity.id
_entity.type
_entity.pdbx_description
1 polymer ?
#
loop_
_entity_poly.entity_id
_entity_poly.type
_entity_poly.pdbx_seq_one_letter_code
_entity_poly.pdbx_strand_id
1 'polypeptide(L)'
;VRPVAPAPAAPTGDDGAYVTPLVRKLASENNVDLSSVKGTGVGGRIRKQDVVAAAEAAKAAAAPAPAAVTAGGRAASQAPKLEASPLRGQTVKMTRMRKVIGENMMKALHSQAQLTSVLEVDITKLMKLRNQAKASFAAREGVKLSPMPFFVKAAAQALKAHPVVNARINEDEGTITYFDSENIGIAVDAEKGLMTPVIKGAGDLNIAGIAKKTAELAGKARGGGLTPDDMSGATFTISNTGSRGALFDTVIVPPNQAAILGIGATVRRPVVIDHPDLGETIAVRDMTYLSLSYDHRLVDGADAARYLTSVKAILEAGEFEVELGL
;
A
#
# COMPACT_ATOMS: atom_id res chain seq x y z
N VAL A 1 -38.36 -73.50 -29.94
CA VAL A 1 -39.54 -72.71 -30.30
C VAL A 1 -39.42 -71.36 -29.64
N ARG A 2 -39.29 -70.35 -30.49
CA ARG A 2 -39.21 -68.91 -30.12
C ARG A 2 -40.63 -68.36 -29.95
N PRO A 3 -40.96 -67.60 -28.88
CA PRO A 3 -42.23 -66.86 -28.86
C PRO A 3 -42.16 -65.57 -29.64
N VAL A 4 -43.19 -65.31 -30.43
CA VAL A 4 -43.47 -64.17 -31.27
C VAL A 4 -43.90 -63.01 -30.39
N ALA A 5 -43.38 -61.82 -30.72
CA ALA A 5 -43.81 -60.58 -30.08
C ALA A 5 -45.15 -60.09 -30.61
N PRO A 6 -46.05 -59.56 -29.75
CA PRO A 6 -47.30 -58.98 -30.22
C PRO A 6 -47.14 -57.63 -30.86
N ALA A 7 -47.94 -57.35 -31.86
CA ALA A 7 -48.00 -56.11 -32.66
C ALA A 7 -48.44 -54.89 -31.84
N PRO A 8 -48.10 -53.68 -32.27
CA PRO A 8 -48.46 -52.46 -31.55
C PRO A 8 -49.97 -52.17 -31.72
N ALA A 9 -50.62 -51.88 -30.61
CA ALA A 9 -51.97 -51.40 -30.55
C ALA A 9 -52.13 -50.00 -31.12
N ALA A 10 -53.19 -49.77 -31.83
CA ALA A 10 -53.58 -48.48 -32.42
C ALA A 10 -53.91 -47.46 -31.31
N PRO A 11 -53.70 -46.15 -31.56
CA PRO A 11 -54.02 -45.12 -30.59
C PRO A 11 -55.54 -44.94 -30.49
N THR A 12 -56.09 -45.21 -29.31
CA THR A 12 -57.44 -44.80 -28.96
C THR A 12 -57.39 -43.53 -28.14
N GLY A 13 -58.18 -42.55 -28.55
CA GLY A 13 -58.56 -41.48 -27.61
C GLY A 13 -58.36 -40.09 -28.11
N ASP A 14 -59.19 -39.70 -29.07
CA ASP A 14 -59.52 -38.29 -29.33
C ASP A 14 -60.50 -37.85 -28.22
N ASP A 15 -60.02 -37.42 -27.10
CA ASP A 15 -60.80 -36.65 -26.12
C ASP A 15 -60.63 -35.17 -26.43
N GLY A 16 -61.45 -34.79 -27.40
CA GLY A 16 -61.45 -33.48 -27.98
C GLY A 16 -61.90 -32.37 -27.06
N ALA A 17 -60.96 -31.68 -26.44
CA ALA A 17 -61.19 -30.28 -26.17
C ALA A 17 -61.43 -29.59 -27.54
N TYR A 18 -62.66 -29.08 -27.78
CA TYR A 18 -63.05 -28.49 -29.06
C TYR A 18 -62.18 -27.26 -29.31
N VAL A 19 -61.16 -27.42 -30.16
CA VAL A 19 -60.15 -26.41 -30.47
C VAL A 19 -60.27 -26.02 -31.92
N THR A 20 -60.33 -24.71 -32.19
CA THR A 20 -60.38 -24.25 -33.58
C THR A 20 -59.06 -24.50 -34.30
N PRO A 21 -59.04 -24.67 -35.65
CA PRO A 21 -57.79 -24.85 -36.41
C PRO A 21 -56.75 -23.79 -36.14
N LEU A 22 -57.16 -22.55 -35.92
CA LEU A 22 -56.27 -21.41 -35.60
C LEU A 22 -55.56 -21.57 -34.25
N VAL A 23 -56.31 -22.06 -33.23
CA VAL A 23 -55.75 -22.29 -31.89
C VAL A 23 -54.77 -23.46 -31.89
N ARG A 24 -55.06 -24.52 -32.67
CA ARG A 24 -54.16 -25.66 -32.85
C ARG A 24 -52.87 -25.26 -33.55
N LYS A 25 -52.97 -24.44 -34.61
CA LYS A 25 -51.81 -23.90 -35.28
C LYS A 25 -50.94 -23.04 -34.34
N LEU A 26 -51.54 -22.14 -33.57
CA LEU A 26 -50.86 -21.30 -32.60
C LEU A 26 -50.16 -22.07 -31.48
N ALA A 27 -50.79 -23.13 -31.00
CA ALA A 27 -50.19 -24.05 -30.01
C ALA A 27 -48.95 -24.77 -30.58
N SER A 28 -49.06 -25.26 -31.84
CA SER A 28 -47.92 -25.88 -32.51
C SER A 28 -46.77 -24.88 -32.76
N GLU A 29 -47.06 -23.66 -33.15
CA GLU A 29 -46.06 -22.62 -33.40
C GLU A 29 -45.33 -22.19 -32.11
N ASN A 30 -45.96 -22.34 -30.94
CA ASN A 30 -45.41 -21.98 -29.65
C ASN A 30 -45.00 -23.20 -28.81
N ASN A 31 -44.99 -24.41 -29.35
CA ASN A 31 -44.66 -25.65 -28.65
C ASN A 31 -45.48 -25.86 -27.35
N VAL A 32 -46.77 -25.49 -27.38
CA VAL A 32 -47.69 -25.67 -26.25
C VAL A 32 -48.51 -26.94 -26.41
N ASP A 33 -48.46 -27.85 -25.47
CA ASP A 33 -49.29 -29.01 -25.44
C ASP A 33 -50.73 -28.64 -24.98
N LEU A 34 -51.67 -28.77 -25.89
CA LEU A 34 -53.08 -28.41 -25.68
C LEU A 34 -53.75 -29.25 -24.60
N SER A 35 -53.25 -30.44 -24.28
CA SER A 35 -53.76 -31.28 -23.19
C SER A 35 -53.44 -30.69 -21.81
N SER A 36 -52.41 -29.89 -21.71
CA SER A 36 -52.01 -29.21 -20.46
C SER A 36 -52.68 -27.85 -20.27
N VAL A 37 -53.39 -27.32 -21.29
CA VAL A 37 -53.99 -26.00 -21.25
C VAL A 37 -55.44 -26.07 -20.80
N LYS A 38 -55.75 -25.40 -19.67
CA LYS A 38 -57.14 -25.28 -19.19
C LYS A 38 -57.88 -24.21 -19.99
N GLY A 39 -58.85 -24.61 -20.80
CA GLY A 39 -59.63 -23.67 -21.61
C GLY A 39 -60.56 -22.80 -20.76
N THR A 40 -60.56 -21.48 -20.97
CA THR A 40 -61.40 -20.48 -20.28
C THR A 40 -62.64 -20.12 -21.08
N GLY A 41 -62.90 -20.76 -22.25
CA GLY A 41 -64.08 -20.51 -23.06
C GLY A 41 -65.33 -21.27 -22.55
N VAL A 42 -66.51 -20.86 -23.11
CA VAL A 42 -67.79 -21.53 -22.79
C VAL A 42 -67.70 -23.01 -23.15
N GLY A 43 -68.06 -23.89 -22.16
CA GLY A 43 -67.95 -25.34 -22.30
C GLY A 43 -66.50 -25.89 -22.26
N GLY A 44 -65.56 -25.19 -21.65
CA GLY A 44 -64.15 -25.62 -21.53
C GLY A 44 -63.30 -25.41 -22.77
N ARG A 45 -63.79 -24.64 -23.76
CA ARG A 45 -63.08 -24.37 -25.02
C ARG A 45 -61.79 -23.61 -24.79
N ILE A 46 -60.68 -24.07 -25.37
CA ILE A 46 -59.39 -23.40 -25.32
C ILE A 46 -59.39 -22.22 -26.32
N ARG A 47 -59.16 -21.02 -25.86
CA ARG A 47 -59.08 -19.80 -26.64
C ARG A 47 -57.64 -19.46 -27.02
N LYS A 48 -57.46 -18.57 -28.01
CA LYS A 48 -56.16 -18.05 -28.39
C LYS A 48 -55.37 -17.49 -27.19
N GLN A 49 -56.06 -16.81 -26.27
CA GLN A 49 -55.44 -16.21 -25.09
C GLN A 49 -54.88 -17.27 -24.10
N ASP A 50 -55.55 -18.42 -23.97
CA ASP A 50 -55.11 -19.53 -23.10
C ASP A 50 -53.81 -20.14 -23.60
N VAL A 51 -53.63 -20.29 -24.90
CA VAL A 51 -52.40 -20.78 -25.54
C VAL A 51 -51.26 -19.78 -25.40
N VAL A 52 -51.53 -18.46 -25.57
CA VAL A 52 -50.53 -17.44 -25.39
C VAL A 52 -50.06 -17.37 -23.93
N ALA A 53 -51.00 -17.39 -22.96
CA ALA A 53 -50.68 -17.43 -21.56
C ALA A 53 -49.85 -18.67 -21.14
N ALA A 54 -50.18 -19.83 -21.71
CA ALA A 54 -49.43 -21.08 -21.47
C ALA A 54 -48.01 -20.98 -22.10
N ALA A 55 -47.86 -20.38 -23.26
CA ALA A 55 -46.56 -20.13 -23.90
C ALA A 55 -45.69 -19.16 -23.11
N GLU A 56 -46.27 -18.07 -22.60
CA GLU A 56 -45.56 -17.13 -21.76
C GLU A 56 -45.14 -17.75 -20.42
N ALA A 57 -46.01 -18.54 -19.80
CA ALA A 57 -45.68 -19.29 -18.56
C ALA A 57 -44.56 -20.33 -18.78
N ALA A 58 -44.58 -21.05 -19.93
CA ALA A 58 -43.51 -21.96 -20.27
C ALA A 58 -42.21 -21.23 -20.57
N LYS A 59 -42.26 -20.09 -21.22
CA LYS A 59 -41.07 -19.22 -21.46
C LYS A 59 -40.53 -18.62 -20.18
N ALA A 60 -41.40 -18.24 -19.22
CA ALA A 60 -40.98 -17.74 -17.91
C ALA A 60 -40.37 -18.86 -17.04
N ALA A 61 -40.88 -20.10 -17.17
CA ALA A 61 -40.33 -21.27 -16.49
C ALA A 61 -39.02 -21.77 -17.11
N ALA A 62 -38.79 -21.50 -18.42
CA ALA A 62 -37.55 -21.81 -19.13
C ALA A 62 -36.50 -20.68 -19.04
N ALA A 63 -36.86 -19.49 -18.57
CA ALA A 63 -35.89 -18.47 -18.25
C ALA A 63 -34.98 -19.01 -17.12
N PRO A 64 -33.64 -19.01 -17.27
CA PRO A 64 -32.79 -19.40 -16.18
C PRO A 64 -33.17 -18.52 -14.99
N ALA A 65 -33.58 -19.17 -13.89
CA ALA A 65 -33.76 -18.46 -12.63
C ALA A 65 -32.52 -17.60 -12.41
N PRO A 66 -32.67 -16.32 -12.04
CA PRO A 66 -31.51 -15.53 -11.68
C PRO A 66 -30.73 -16.41 -10.71
N ALA A 67 -29.50 -16.78 -11.11
CA ALA A 67 -28.64 -17.60 -10.28
C ALA A 67 -28.73 -16.96 -8.90
N ALA A 68 -29.32 -17.66 -7.94
CA ALA A 68 -29.22 -17.26 -6.56
C ALA A 68 -27.73 -17.06 -6.36
N VAL A 69 -27.31 -15.79 -6.20
CA VAL A 69 -25.98 -15.50 -5.72
C VAL A 69 -25.98 -16.21 -4.38
N THR A 70 -25.55 -17.48 -4.40
CA THR A 70 -25.10 -18.10 -3.18
C THR A 70 -24.07 -17.09 -2.71
N ALA A 71 -24.45 -16.31 -1.72
CA ALA A 71 -23.49 -15.62 -0.89
C ALA A 71 -22.54 -16.75 -0.48
N GLY A 72 -21.52 -16.95 -1.32
CA GLY A 72 -20.42 -17.83 -1.00
C GLY A 72 -19.99 -17.32 0.35
N GLY A 73 -20.28 -18.08 1.38
CA GLY A 73 -19.95 -17.73 2.73
C GLY A 73 -18.49 -17.36 2.67
N ARG A 74 -18.22 -16.05 2.67
CA ARG A 74 -16.89 -15.55 2.89
C ARG A 74 -16.50 -16.21 4.17
N ALA A 75 -15.67 -17.25 4.09
CA ALA A 75 -15.14 -17.91 5.26
C ALA A 75 -14.71 -16.76 6.16
N ALA A 76 -15.43 -16.58 7.27
CA ALA A 76 -15.15 -15.49 8.19
C ALA A 76 -13.66 -15.62 8.48
N SER A 77 -12.86 -14.67 8.01
CA SER A 77 -11.44 -14.69 8.26
C SER A 77 -11.32 -14.68 9.77
N GLN A 78 -10.90 -15.81 10.33
CA GLN A 78 -10.71 -15.88 11.78
C GLN A 78 -9.73 -14.76 12.14
N ALA A 79 -10.12 -13.92 13.08
CA ALA A 79 -9.22 -12.91 13.60
C ALA A 79 -7.91 -13.59 14.02
N PRO A 80 -6.74 -13.00 13.71
CA PRO A 80 -5.46 -13.60 14.04
C PRO A 80 -5.40 -13.86 15.55
N LYS A 81 -5.16 -15.11 15.96
CA LYS A 81 -4.89 -15.46 17.35
C LYS A 81 -3.52 -14.91 17.72
N LEU A 82 -3.50 -13.92 18.61
CA LEU A 82 -2.26 -13.40 19.18
C LEU A 82 -1.87 -14.23 20.40
N GLU A 83 -0.67 -14.78 20.38
CA GLU A 83 -0.09 -15.46 21.54
C GLU A 83 0.41 -14.46 22.58
N ALA A 84 0.13 -14.73 23.85
CA ALA A 84 0.61 -13.87 24.92
C ALA A 84 2.14 -13.98 25.05
N SER A 85 2.82 -12.83 25.12
CA SER A 85 4.28 -12.82 25.32
C SER A 85 4.68 -13.47 26.65
N PRO A 86 5.77 -14.26 26.66
CA PRO A 86 6.31 -14.84 27.90
C PRO A 86 6.82 -13.79 28.88
N LEU A 87 7.05 -12.55 28.42
CA LEU A 87 7.45 -11.43 29.29
C LEU A 87 6.31 -10.83 30.12
N ARG A 88 5.07 -11.23 29.82
CA ARG A 88 3.90 -10.71 30.53
C ARG A 88 3.99 -11.06 32.03
N GLY A 89 3.91 -10.04 32.89
CA GLY A 89 3.99 -10.20 34.34
C GLY A 89 5.41 -10.40 34.90
N GLN A 90 6.46 -10.33 34.06
CA GLN A 90 7.85 -10.43 34.53
C GLN A 90 8.48 -9.06 34.75
N THR A 91 9.33 -9.01 35.76
CA THR A 91 10.25 -7.89 36.00
C THR A 91 11.65 -8.33 35.59
N VAL A 92 12.24 -7.69 34.59
CA VAL A 92 13.55 -8.05 34.04
C VAL A 92 14.53 -6.88 34.16
N LYS A 93 15.82 -7.18 34.38
CA LYS A 93 16.87 -6.17 34.45
C LYS A 93 17.10 -5.54 33.06
N MET A 94 17.18 -4.21 33.01
CA MET A 94 17.54 -3.51 31.78
C MET A 94 18.95 -3.89 31.30
N THR A 95 19.09 -4.14 29.98
CA THR A 95 20.41 -4.32 29.36
C THR A 95 21.20 -3.01 29.38
N ARG A 96 22.54 -3.08 29.30
CA ARG A 96 23.40 -1.90 29.17
C ARG A 96 23.01 -1.03 27.97
N MET A 97 22.76 -1.65 26.83
CA MET A 97 22.34 -0.95 25.61
C MET A 97 21.01 -0.19 25.82
N ARG A 98 20.02 -0.82 26.46
CA ARG A 98 18.72 -0.17 26.74
C ARG A 98 18.87 1.06 27.63
N LYS A 99 19.78 1.00 28.61
CA LYS A 99 20.10 2.15 29.48
C LYS A 99 20.68 3.31 28.67
N VAL A 100 21.72 3.04 27.87
CA VAL A 100 22.39 4.05 27.03
C VAL A 100 21.40 4.69 26.04
N ILE A 101 20.54 3.89 25.38
CA ILE A 101 19.50 4.42 24.50
C ILE A 101 18.55 5.34 25.28
N GLY A 102 18.09 4.91 26.48
CA GLY A 102 17.20 5.70 27.32
C GLY A 102 17.81 7.03 27.73
N GLU A 103 19.06 7.03 28.18
CA GLU A 103 19.81 8.23 28.54
C GLU A 103 19.96 9.21 27.38
N ASN A 104 20.29 8.71 26.19
CA ASN A 104 20.40 9.54 24.99
C ASN A 104 19.05 10.14 24.57
N MET A 105 17.96 9.38 24.66
CA MET A 105 16.61 9.89 24.33
C MET A 105 16.16 10.95 25.32
N MET A 106 16.40 10.75 26.62
CA MET A 106 16.10 11.74 27.64
C MET A 106 16.96 13.01 27.46
N LYS A 107 18.26 12.84 27.16
CA LYS A 107 19.14 13.98 26.86
C LYS A 107 18.60 14.78 25.68
N ALA A 108 18.22 14.13 24.59
CA ALA A 108 17.65 14.78 23.41
C ALA A 108 16.39 15.61 23.75
N LEU A 109 15.44 15.02 24.47
CA LEU A 109 14.19 15.71 24.83
C LEU A 109 14.37 16.85 25.82
N HIS A 110 15.37 16.77 26.72
CA HIS A 110 15.63 17.83 27.70
C HIS A 110 16.50 18.98 27.16
N SER A 111 17.34 18.71 26.14
CA SER A 111 18.24 19.71 25.57
C SER A 111 17.72 20.39 24.31
N GLN A 112 16.58 19.98 23.76
CA GLN A 112 16.05 20.49 22.51
C GLN A 112 14.56 20.87 22.65
N ALA A 113 14.16 21.94 21.98
CA ALA A 113 12.75 22.34 21.88
C ALA A 113 12.14 21.66 20.63
N GLN A 114 11.81 20.39 20.74
CA GLN A 114 11.39 19.58 19.59
C GLN A 114 9.98 19.89 19.11
N LEU A 115 9.81 20.08 17.79
CA LEU A 115 8.56 20.23 17.09
C LEU A 115 8.58 19.33 15.84
N THR A 116 7.40 18.96 15.32
CA THR A 116 7.28 18.13 14.12
C THR A 116 6.33 18.76 13.12
N SER A 117 6.78 18.88 11.87
CA SER A 117 5.96 19.22 10.70
C SER A 117 5.77 17.99 9.83
N VAL A 118 4.55 17.80 9.29
CA VAL A 118 4.21 16.64 8.45
C VAL A 118 3.71 17.11 7.10
N LEU A 119 4.16 16.43 6.03
CA LEU A 119 3.78 16.71 4.66
C LEU A 119 3.41 15.41 3.93
N GLU A 120 2.38 15.44 3.10
CA GLU A 120 1.99 14.34 2.23
C GLU A 120 2.68 14.42 0.87
N VAL A 121 3.16 13.28 0.34
CA VAL A 121 3.93 13.19 -0.90
C VAL A 121 3.39 12.09 -1.80
N ASP A 122 3.19 12.39 -3.08
CA ASP A 122 2.85 11.42 -4.13
C ASP A 122 4.14 10.82 -4.72
N ILE A 123 4.43 9.59 -4.38
CA ILE A 123 5.62 8.87 -4.89
C ILE A 123 5.28 7.88 -6.01
N THR A 124 4.13 8.03 -6.67
CA THR A 124 3.66 7.09 -7.71
C THR A 124 4.66 6.96 -8.86
N LYS A 125 5.20 8.08 -9.36
CA LYS A 125 6.21 8.06 -10.45
C LYS A 125 7.49 7.35 -9.99
N LEU A 126 8.00 7.70 -8.82
CA LEU A 126 9.17 7.07 -8.20
C LEU A 126 8.97 5.56 -8.05
N MET A 127 7.84 5.13 -7.51
CA MET A 127 7.55 3.70 -7.31
C MET A 127 7.41 2.95 -8.63
N LYS A 128 6.87 3.59 -9.68
CA LYS A 128 6.82 3.04 -11.04
C LYS A 128 8.23 2.85 -11.61
N LEU A 129 9.06 3.89 -11.57
CA LEU A 129 10.46 3.84 -12.02
C LEU A 129 11.24 2.75 -11.28
N ARG A 130 11.15 2.75 -9.93
CA ARG A 130 11.79 1.71 -9.11
C ARG A 130 11.34 0.31 -9.52
N ASN A 131 10.04 0.09 -9.77
CA ASN A 131 9.53 -1.23 -10.15
C ASN A 131 10.03 -1.69 -11.52
N GLN A 132 10.25 -0.77 -12.45
CA GLN A 132 10.84 -1.03 -13.76
C GLN A 132 12.33 -1.36 -13.63
N ALA A 133 13.08 -0.63 -12.80
CA ALA A 133 14.52 -0.74 -12.68
C ALA A 133 15.01 -1.85 -11.72
N LYS A 134 14.18 -2.32 -10.77
CA LYS A 134 14.64 -3.15 -9.64
C LYS A 134 15.36 -4.44 -10.02
N ALA A 135 14.97 -5.09 -11.13
CA ALA A 135 15.57 -6.36 -11.54
C ALA A 135 16.95 -6.14 -12.17
N SER A 136 17.06 -5.22 -13.13
CA SER A 136 18.33 -4.85 -13.78
C SER A 136 19.32 -4.24 -12.78
N PHE A 137 18.83 -3.41 -11.87
CA PHE A 137 19.62 -2.83 -10.80
C PHE A 137 20.20 -3.92 -9.89
N ALA A 138 19.38 -4.88 -9.43
CA ALA A 138 19.85 -5.95 -8.55
C ALA A 138 20.89 -6.85 -9.26
N ALA A 139 20.73 -7.12 -10.56
CA ALA A 139 21.69 -7.89 -11.34
C ALA A 139 23.02 -7.15 -11.52
N ARG A 140 23.00 -5.81 -11.71
CA ARG A 140 24.18 -4.99 -11.92
C ARG A 140 24.91 -4.67 -10.61
N GLU A 141 24.18 -4.28 -9.59
CA GLU A 141 24.74 -3.72 -8.35
C GLU A 141 24.89 -4.74 -7.21
N GLY A 142 24.30 -5.93 -7.34
CA GLY A 142 24.35 -6.99 -6.33
C GLY A 142 23.51 -6.74 -5.08
N VAL A 143 22.71 -5.68 -5.06
CA VAL A 143 21.85 -5.29 -3.93
C VAL A 143 20.44 -4.99 -4.41
N LYS A 144 19.45 -5.20 -3.54
CA LYS A 144 18.03 -4.88 -3.85
C LYS A 144 17.79 -3.37 -3.88
N LEU A 145 17.09 -2.88 -4.89
CA LEU A 145 16.63 -1.50 -4.96
C LEU A 145 15.37 -1.32 -4.10
N SER A 146 15.56 -0.91 -2.84
CA SER A 146 14.46 -0.49 -1.96
C SER A 146 14.10 0.99 -2.22
N PRO A 147 12.95 1.50 -1.74
CA PRO A 147 12.64 2.94 -1.85
C PRO A 147 13.59 3.84 -1.05
N MET A 148 14.22 3.33 0.02
CA MET A 148 15.04 4.14 0.94
C MET A 148 16.13 4.97 0.25
N PRO A 149 16.94 4.47 -0.71
CA PRO A 149 17.98 5.25 -1.38
C PRO A 149 17.46 6.50 -2.07
N PHE A 150 16.24 6.49 -2.59
CA PHE A 150 15.61 7.65 -3.22
C PHE A 150 15.29 8.74 -2.19
N PHE A 151 14.76 8.35 -1.03
CA PHE A 151 14.50 9.28 0.07
C PHE A 151 15.80 9.88 0.62
N VAL A 152 16.83 9.06 0.79
CA VAL A 152 18.16 9.54 1.25
C VAL A 152 18.73 10.51 0.24
N LYS A 153 18.67 10.23 -1.06
CA LYS A 153 19.17 11.12 -2.12
C LYS A 153 18.41 12.44 -2.14
N ALA A 154 17.07 12.40 -2.12
CA ALA A 154 16.24 13.60 -2.10
C ALA A 154 16.47 14.45 -0.85
N ALA A 155 16.56 13.81 0.32
CA ALA A 155 16.85 14.49 1.57
C ALA A 155 18.23 15.17 1.54
N ALA A 156 19.27 14.45 1.11
CA ALA A 156 20.63 14.98 1.04
C ALA A 156 20.75 16.15 0.04
N GLN A 157 20.07 16.07 -1.12
CA GLN A 157 20.03 17.18 -2.07
C GLN A 157 19.35 18.43 -1.47
N ALA A 158 18.23 18.23 -0.77
CA ALA A 158 17.53 19.33 -0.13
C ALA A 158 18.34 19.95 1.02
N LEU A 159 19.12 19.16 1.78
CA LEU A 159 19.99 19.69 2.85
C LEU A 159 21.01 20.70 2.33
N LYS A 160 21.54 20.50 1.11
CA LYS A 160 22.49 21.47 0.47
C LYS A 160 21.85 22.84 0.26
N ALA A 161 20.54 22.90 0.01
CA ALA A 161 19.80 24.15 -0.17
C ALA A 161 19.25 24.75 1.14
N HIS A 162 19.18 23.94 2.20
CA HIS A 162 18.59 24.32 3.49
C HIS A 162 19.58 24.05 4.65
N PRO A 163 20.71 24.79 4.73
CA PRO A 163 21.78 24.50 5.68
C PRO A 163 21.35 24.57 7.14
N VAL A 164 20.30 25.32 7.47
CA VAL A 164 19.77 25.43 8.84
C VAL A 164 19.27 24.06 9.36
N VAL A 165 18.83 23.17 8.46
CA VAL A 165 18.36 21.81 8.82
C VAL A 165 19.54 20.85 8.97
N ASN A 166 20.72 21.16 8.39
CA ASN A 166 21.95 20.40 8.50
C ASN A 166 22.97 21.12 9.38
N ALA A 167 22.61 21.39 10.62
CA ALA A 167 23.41 22.19 11.54
C ALA A 167 23.32 21.67 12.98
N ARG A 168 24.09 22.25 13.87
CA ARG A 168 24.00 22.01 15.32
C ARG A 168 24.27 23.29 16.12
N ILE A 169 23.67 23.36 17.29
CA ILE A 169 23.96 24.37 18.29
C ILE A 169 25.14 23.89 19.15
N ASN A 170 26.15 24.72 19.32
CA ASN A 170 27.23 24.54 20.29
C ASN A 170 26.87 25.38 21.53
N GLU A 171 26.18 24.77 22.50
CA GLU A 171 25.58 25.48 23.64
C GLU A 171 26.63 26.23 24.47
N ASP A 172 27.74 25.55 24.78
CA ASP A 172 28.83 26.12 25.62
C ASP A 172 29.51 27.35 24.98
N GLU A 173 29.53 27.39 23.62
CA GLU A 173 30.18 28.45 22.84
C GLU A 173 29.20 29.53 22.37
N GLY A 174 27.90 29.26 22.45
CA GLY A 174 26.85 30.11 21.89
C GLY A 174 26.94 30.26 20.38
N THR A 175 27.43 29.22 19.67
CA THR A 175 27.65 29.23 18.22
C THR A 175 26.80 28.18 17.52
N ILE A 176 26.64 28.32 16.19
CA ILE A 176 25.99 27.36 15.32
C ILE A 176 27.03 26.84 14.31
N THR A 177 27.16 25.53 14.20
CA THR A 177 27.93 24.90 13.14
C THR A 177 26.98 24.48 12.02
N TYR A 178 27.14 25.04 10.82
CA TYR A 178 26.53 24.55 9.58
C TYR A 178 27.48 23.55 8.93
N PHE A 179 26.99 22.33 8.65
CA PHE A 179 27.83 21.29 8.08
C PHE A 179 27.95 21.47 6.56
N ASP A 180 29.14 21.17 6.04
CA ASP A 180 29.49 21.19 4.61
C ASP A 180 29.27 19.83 3.92
N SER A 181 28.87 18.84 4.69
CA SER A 181 28.65 17.46 4.23
C SER A 181 27.36 16.90 4.81
N GLU A 182 26.70 16.02 4.07
CA GLU A 182 25.48 15.34 4.46
C GLU A 182 25.82 13.93 4.92
N ASN A 183 26.12 13.78 6.21
CA ASN A 183 26.33 12.48 6.86
C ASN A 183 25.01 11.97 7.42
N ILE A 184 24.38 11.02 6.72
CA ILE A 184 23.02 10.58 7.01
C ILE A 184 23.01 9.35 7.90
N GLY A 185 22.54 9.51 9.13
CA GLY A 185 22.22 8.39 10.01
C GLY A 185 20.95 7.67 9.52
N ILE A 186 20.99 6.35 9.43
CA ILE A 186 19.83 5.53 9.05
C ILE A 186 19.39 4.70 10.25
N ALA A 187 18.18 4.93 10.75
CA ALA A 187 17.63 4.13 11.84
C ALA A 187 17.37 2.69 11.39
N VAL A 188 18.06 1.74 11.99
CA VAL A 188 17.97 0.29 11.73
C VAL A 188 17.46 -0.43 12.97
N ASP A 189 16.35 -1.13 12.82
CA ASP A 189 15.82 -2.03 13.85
C ASP A 189 16.67 -3.32 13.88
N ALA A 190 17.37 -3.52 14.98
CA ALA A 190 18.21 -4.68 15.23
C ALA A 190 17.79 -5.39 16.51
N GLU A 191 18.16 -6.66 16.68
CA GLU A 191 17.79 -7.48 17.84
C GLU A 191 18.20 -6.85 19.17
N LYS A 192 19.36 -6.16 19.19
CA LYS A 192 19.89 -5.47 20.37
C LYS A 192 19.23 -4.12 20.64
N GLY A 193 18.37 -3.63 19.77
CA GLY A 193 17.70 -2.33 19.83
C GLY A 193 17.92 -1.49 18.57
N LEU A 194 17.32 -0.31 18.54
CA LEU A 194 17.46 0.65 17.44
C LEU A 194 18.90 1.16 17.37
N MET A 195 19.54 1.00 16.22
CA MET A 195 20.87 1.50 15.92
C MET A 195 20.82 2.48 14.76
N THR A 196 21.72 3.47 14.74
CA THR A 196 21.74 4.51 13.72
C THR A 196 23.11 4.59 13.07
N PRO A 197 23.48 3.61 12.20
CA PRO A 197 24.71 3.71 11.42
C PRO A 197 24.65 4.86 10.41
N VAL A 198 25.81 5.37 10.01
CA VAL A 198 25.95 6.62 9.27
C VAL A 198 26.50 6.39 7.87
N ILE A 199 25.79 6.84 6.85
CA ILE A 199 26.29 6.96 5.48
C ILE A 199 27.03 8.29 5.39
N LYS A 200 28.36 8.26 5.45
CA LYS A 200 29.20 9.45 5.35
C LYS A 200 29.21 9.96 3.93
N GLY A 201 29.09 11.28 3.75
CA GLY A 201 29.09 11.94 2.43
C GLY A 201 27.94 11.50 1.53
N ALA A 202 26.75 11.20 2.09
CA ALA A 202 25.60 10.72 1.34
C ALA A 202 25.17 11.64 0.19
N GLY A 203 25.40 12.95 0.33
CA GLY A 203 25.09 13.96 -0.67
C GLY A 203 25.87 13.81 -2.00
N ASP A 204 27.03 13.17 -1.95
CA ASP A 204 27.89 12.96 -3.11
C ASP A 204 27.73 11.58 -3.75
N LEU A 205 26.97 10.70 -3.11
CA LEU A 205 26.67 9.37 -3.62
C LEU A 205 25.48 9.38 -4.59
N ASN A 206 25.57 8.54 -5.62
CA ASN A 206 24.40 8.20 -6.43
C ASN A 206 23.53 7.14 -5.71
N ILE A 207 22.36 6.82 -6.27
CA ILE A 207 21.43 5.85 -5.68
C ILE A 207 22.07 4.47 -5.47
N ALA A 208 22.95 4.02 -6.38
CA ALA A 208 23.64 2.74 -6.23
C ALA A 208 24.60 2.75 -5.04
N GLY A 209 25.36 3.81 -4.86
CA GLY A 209 26.26 4.01 -3.72
C GLY A 209 25.50 4.03 -2.39
N ILE A 210 24.39 4.78 -2.33
CA ILE A 210 23.51 4.82 -1.15
C ILE A 210 22.91 3.45 -0.85
N ALA A 211 22.43 2.73 -1.89
CA ALA A 211 21.84 1.40 -1.71
C ALA A 211 22.85 0.38 -1.16
N LYS A 212 24.09 0.36 -1.70
CA LYS A 212 25.18 -0.50 -1.23
C LYS A 212 25.56 -0.19 0.21
N LYS A 213 25.77 1.09 0.54
CA LYS A 213 26.11 1.51 1.91
C LYS A 213 24.98 1.21 2.89
N THR A 214 23.73 1.44 2.52
CA THR A 214 22.57 1.08 3.34
C THR A 214 22.51 -0.43 3.61
N ALA A 215 22.73 -1.26 2.59
CA ALA A 215 22.73 -2.71 2.71
C ALA A 215 23.88 -3.22 3.59
N GLU A 216 25.08 -2.68 3.40
CA GLU A 216 26.29 -2.99 4.19
C GLU A 216 26.03 -2.69 5.68
N LEU A 217 25.64 -1.45 5.99
CA LEU A 217 25.45 -0.98 7.36
C LEU A 217 24.28 -1.71 8.05
N ALA A 218 23.18 -1.95 7.32
CA ALA A 218 22.06 -2.74 7.85
C ALA A 218 22.46 -4.21 8.11
N GLY A 219 23.30 -4.79 7.27
CA GLY A 219 23.88 -6.12 7.49
C GLY A 219 24.74 -6.16 8.75
N LYS A 220 25.67 -5.21 8.91
CA LYS A 220 26.50 -5.06 10.11
C LYS A 220 25.64 -4.84 11.37
N ALA A 221 24.58 -4.03 11.28
CA ALA A 221 23.68 -3.76 12.43
C ALA A 221 23.00 -5.03 12.92
N ARG A 222 22.48 -5.85 12.02
CA ARG A 222 21.81 -7.11 12.38
C ARG A 222 22.80 -8.18 12.83
N GLY A 223 23.98 -8.25 12.21
CA GLY A 223 25.05 -9.19 12.57
C GLY A 223 25.88 -8.79 13.78
N GLY A 224 25.64 -7.62 14.37
CA GLY A 224 26.41 -7.12 15.53
C GLY A 224 27.82 -6.63 15.19
N GLY A 225 28.12 -6.39 13.91
CA GLY A 225 29.45 -5.98 13.40
C GLY A 225 29.64 -4.47 13.22
N LEU A 226 28.72 -3.62 13.73
CA LEU A 226 28.90 -2.17 13.70
C LEU A 226 30.05 -1.73 14.59
N THR A 227 30.91 -0.88 14.07
CA THR A 227 31.99 -0.22 14.80
C THR A 227 31.51 1.13 15.36
N PRO A 228 32.19 1.72 16.36
CA PRO A 228 31.91 3.07 16.81
C PRO A 228 32.00 4.11 15.68
N ASP A 229 32.90 3.92 14.72
CA ASP A 229 33.04 4.82 13.56
C ASP A 229 31.84 4.71 12.61
N ASP A 230 31.26 3.53 12.44
CA ASP A 230 30.04 3.34 11.65
C ASP A 230 28.83 4.10 12.25
N MET A 231 28.86 4.43 13.54
CA MET A 231 27.76 5.08 14.27
C MET A 231 28.03 6.54 14.65
N SER A 232 29.14 7.11 14.20
CA SER A 232 29.57 8.47 14.56
C SER A 232 29.51 9.44 13.40
N GLY A 233 29.39 10.75 13.73
CA GLY A 233 29.51 11.82 12.76
C GLY A 233 28.25 12.06 11.91
N ALA A 234 27.08 11.59 12.31
CA ALA A 234 25.83 11.93 11.65
C ALA A 234 25.52 13.43 11.82
N THR A 235 25.18 14.10 10.75
CA THR A 235 24.73 15.49 10.74
C THR A 235 23.21 15.58 10.64
N PHE A 236 22.57 14.57 10.08
CA PHE A 236 21.13 14.43 9.91
C PHE A 236 20.74 12.94 10.02
N THR A 237 19.54 12.65 10.41
CA THR A 237 19.06 11.26 10.53
C THR A 237 17.79 11.03 9.73
N ILE A 238 17.64 9.81 9.18
CA ILE A 238 16.42 9.35 8.51
C ILE A 238 15.92 8.10 9.22
N SER A 239 14.63 8.11 9.59
CA SER A 239 13.94 6.98 10.22
C SER A 239 12.80 6.49 9.34
N ASN A 240 12.83 5.21 8.94
CA ASN A 240 11.72 4.59 8.23
C ASN A 240 10.74 3.97 9.23
N THR A 241 9.76 4.77 9.66
CA THR A 241 8.69 4.33 10.58
C THR A 241 7.62 3.53 9.85
N GLY A 242 7.48 3.74 8.53
CA GLY A 242 6.50 3.08 7.68
C GLY A 242 6.78 1.61 7.37
N SER A 243 7.99 1.11 7.64
CA SER A 243 8.35 -0.29 7.39
C SER A 243 7.48 -1.31 8.14
N ARG A 244 6.82 -0.89 9.21
CA ARG A 244 5.87 -1.67 10.02
C ARG A 244 4.43 -1.14 9.96
N GLY A 245 4.13 -0.25 9.01
CA GLY A 245 2.79 0.25 8.71
C GLY A 245 2.39 1.53 9.43
N ALA A 246 3.28 2.19 10.19
CA ALA A 246 3.00 3.51 10.74
C ALA A 246 2.87 4.55 9.61
N LEU A 247 1.79 5.33 9.62
CA LEU A 247 1.59 6.37 8.58
C LEU A 247 2.59 7.51 8.72
N PHE A 248 2.86 7.95 9.92
CA PHE A 248 3.93 8.89 10.29
C PHE A 248 4.22 8.78 11.79
N ASP A 249 5.30 9.39 12.22
CA ASP A 249 5.72 9.40 13.62
C ASP A 249 6.33 10.75 13.96
N THR A 250 6.24 11.16 15.23
CA THR A 250 6.98 12.31 15.78
C THR A 250 8.31 11.80 16.33
N VAL A 251 9.26 11.60 15.40
CA VAL A 251 10.56 11.01 15.72
C VAL A 251 11.41 11.94 16.57
N ILE A 252 12.14 11.39 17.55
CA ILE A 252 13.00 12.19 18.44
C ILE A 252 14.27 12.59 17.71
N VAL A 253 14.57 13.89 17.68
CA VAL A 253 15.81 14.42 17.09
C VAL A 253 17.00 13.94 17.90
N PRO A 254 18.00 13.29 17.29
CA PRO A 254 19.19 12.85 18.02
C PRO A 254 19.98 14.04 18.62
N PRO A 255 20.71 13.84 19.73
CA PRO A 255 21.59 14.87 20.25
C PRO A 255 22.60 15.34 19.19
N ASN A 256 22.92 16.61 19.19
CA ASN A 256 23.86 17.27 18.28
C ASN A 256 23.44 17.30 16.79
N GLN A 257 22.15 17.15 16.52
CA GLN A 257 21.56 17.36 15.18
C GLN A 257 20.41 18.36 15.27
N ALA A 258 20.17 19.10 14.20
CA ALA A 258 19.06 20.05 14.12
C ALA A 258 17.73 19.37 13.85
N ALA A 259 17.74 18.24 13.11
CA ALA A 259 16.51 17.59 12.67
C ALA A 259 16.69 16.10 12.35
N ILE A 260 15.55 15.42 12.20
CA ILE A 260 15.41 14.04 11.73
C ILE A 260 14.20 13.93 10.83
N LEU A 261 14.34 13.19 9.72
CA LEU A 261 13.26 12.92 8.78
C LEU A 261 12.65 11.53 9.05
N GLY A 262 11.37 11.49 9.37
CA GLY A 262 10.57 10.27 9.41
C GLY A 262 9.93 9.99 8.06
N ILE A 263 10.00 8.75 7.59
CA ILE A 263 9.34 8.28 6.38
C ILE A 263 8.22 7.32 6.78
N GLY A 264 6.99 7.69 6.47
CA GLY A 264 5.82 6.88 6.75
C GLY A 264 5.59 5.73 5.78
N ALA A 265 4.58 4.92 6.06
CA ALA A 265 4.17 3.85 5.18
C ALA A 265 3.67 4.39 3.84
N THR A 266 4.09 3.75 2.76
CA THR A 266 3.49 4.00 1.43
C THR A 266 2.15 3.29 1.36
N VAL A 267 1.09 4.04 1.14
CA VAL A 267 -0.26 3.52 1.02
C VAL A 267 -0.90 3.98 -0.29
N ARG A 268 -1.63 3.08 -0.94
CA ARG A 268 -2.42 3.43 -2.12
C ARG A 268 -3.75 3.99 -1.69
N ARG A 269 -4.06 5.20 -2.16
CA ARG A 269 -5.33 5.86 -1.86
C ARG A 269 -5.83 6.69 -3.05
N PRO A 270 -7.14 6.97 -3.14
CA PRO A 270 -7.67 7.93 -4.10
C PRO A 270 -7.29 9.35 -3.66
N VAL A 271 -6.81 10.14 -4.61
CA VAL A 271 -6.50 11.56 -4.42
C VAL A 271 -7.02 12.36 -5.60
N VAL A 272 -7.36 13.62 -5.38
CA VAL A 272 -7.68 14.56 -6.45
C VAL A 272 -6.38 14.98 -7.12
N ILE A 273 -6.37 14.93 -8.45
CA ILE A 273 -5.26 15.39 -9.29
C ILE A 273 -5.80 16.27 -10.42
N ASP A 274 -4.99 17.20 -10.89
CA ASP A 274 -5.23 17.92 -12.14
C ASP A 274 -4.72 17.08 -13.31
N HIS A 275 -5.64 16.51 -14.09
CA HIS A 275 -5.31 15.76 -15.29
C HIS A 275 -5.32 16.68 -16.50
N PRO A 276 -4.31 16.65 -17.41
CA PRO A 276 -4.19 17.60 -18.51
C PRO A 276 -5.39 17.61 -19.44
N ASP A 277 -6.06 16.46 -19.64
CA ASP A 277 -7.22 16.34 -20.56
C ASP A 277 -8.58 16.33 -19.83
N LEU A 278 -8.62 15.95 -18.54
CA LEU A 278 -9.86 15.75 -17.78
C LEU A 278 -10.12 16.85 -16.72
N GLY A 279 -9.15 17.73 -16.48
CA GLY A 279 -9.19 18.65 -15.34
C GLY A 279 -9.08 17.93 -14.01
N GLU A 280 -9.73 18.44 -12.97
CA GLU A 280 -9.77 17.76 -11.66
C GLU A 280 -10.42 16.38 -11.77
N THR A 281 -9.69 15.36 -11.35
CA THR A 281 -10.17 13.97 -11.34
C THR A 281 -9.61 13.19 -10.15
N ILE A 282 -10.21 12.05 -9.85
CA ILE A 282 -9.74 11.16 -8.79
C ILE A 282 -8.85 10.07 -9.40
N ALA A 283 -7.63 9.94 -8.88
CA ALA A 283 -6.71 8.91 -9.30
C ALA A 283 -6.15 8.12 -8.10
N VAL A 284 -5.81 6.86 -8.33
CA VAL A 284 -5.11 6.05 -7.32
C VAL A 284 -3.63 6.40 -7.35
N ARG A 285 -3.08 6.78 -6.20
CA ARG A 285 -1.68 7.20 -6.02
C ARG A 285 -1.01 6.42 -4.88
N ASP A 286 0.30 6.24 -5.01
CA ASP A 286 1.15 5.74 -3.93
C ASP A 286 1.57 6.94 -3.08
N MET A 287 0.93 7.09 -1.91
CA MET A 287 1.11 8.23 -1.03
C MET A 287 1.95 7.86 0.19
N THR A 288 2.79 8.77 0.63
CA THR A 288 3.54 8.63 1.88
C THR A 288 3.54 9.95 2.64
N TYR A 289 3.67 9.88 3.97
CA TYR A 289 3.94 11.05 4.79
C TYR A 289 5.43 11.18 5.06
N LEU A 290 5.92 12.40 5.00
CA LEU A 290 7.21 12.80 5.53
C LEU A 290 6.98 13.62 6.79
N SER A 291 7.63 13.25 7.89
CA SER A 291 7.61 14.00 9.15
C SER A 291 9.02 14.51 9.44
N LEU A 292 9.20 15.81 9.54
CA LEU A 292 10.45 16.41 9.99
C LEU A 292 10.26 16.85 11.44
N SER A 293 10.96 16.18 12.36
CA SER A 293 11.13 16.68 13.72
C SER A 293 12.41 17.50 13.78
N TYR A 294 12.38 18.61 14.50
CA TYR A 294 13.48 19.57 14.53
C TYR A 294 13.58 20.30 15.87
N ASP A 295 14.77 20.78 16.18
CA ASP A 295 15.01 21.65 17.32
C ASP A 295 14.57 23.08 16.99
N HIS A 296 13.46 23.52 17.57
CA HIS A 296 12.86 24.82 17.30
C HIS A 296 13.69 26.01 17.80
N ARG A 297 14.79 25.75 18.50
CA ARG A 297 15.77 26.80 18.84
C ARG A 297 16.61 27.23 17.62
N LEU A 298 16.67 26.38 16.57
CA LEU A 298 17.47 26.60 15.36
C LEU A 298 16.61 26.62 14.10
N VAL A 299 15.67 25.68 13.97
CA VAL A 299 14.80 25.51 12.80
C VAL A 299 13.41 26.01 13.15
N ASP A 300 12.85 26.92 12.39
CA ASP A 300 11.45 27.32 12.55
C ASP A 300 10.49 26.54 11.62
N GLY A 301 9.18 26.74 11.81
CA GLY A 301 8.16 26.04 11.03
C GLY A 301 8.23 26.37 9.53
N ALA A 302 8.67 27.59 9.17
CA ALA A 302 8.84 28.01 7.78
C ALA A 302 10.06 27.33 7.14
N ASP A 303 11.17 27.20 7.88
CA ASP A 303 12.35 26.45 7.43
C ASP A 303 12.02 24.97 7.22
N ALA A 304 11.32 24.36 8.17
CA ALA A 304 10.87 22.98 8.10
C ALA A 304 9.97 22.75 6.86
N ALA A 305 9.02 23.66 6.63
CA ALA A 305 8.12 23.58 5.48
C ALA A 305 8.86 23.73 4.15
N ARG A 306 9.80 24.70 4.05
CA ARG A 306 10.62 24.89 2.84
C ARG A 306 11.48 23.65 2.53
N TYR A 307 12.13 23.09 3.54
CA TYR A 307 12.91 21.86 3.39
C TYR A 307 12.04 20.68 2.93
N LEU A 308 10.92 20.42 3.63
CA LEU A 308 9.99 19.33 3.27
C LEU A 308 9.41 19.51 1.87
N THR A 309 9.08 20.76 1.46
CA THR A 309 8.58 21.05 0.12
C THR A 309 9.66 20.78 -0.95
N SER A 310 10.92 21.07 -0.68
CA SER A 310 12.03 20.74 -1.58
C SER A 310 12.20 19.21 -1.72
N VAL A 311 12.17 18.47 -0.62
CA VAL A 311 12.20 16.99 -0.65
C VAL A 311 11.00 16.43 -1.42
N LYS A 312 9.80 16.96 -1.17
CA LYS A 312 8.56 16.59 -1.89
C LYS A 312 8.71 16.80 -3.39
N ALA A 313 9.18 17.98 -3.82
CA ALA A 313 9.33 18.30 -5.24
C ALA A 313 10.26 17.31 -5.95
N ILE A 314 11.38 16.93 -5.34
CA ILE A 314 12.34 15.97 -5.90
C ILE A 314 11.70 14.57 -6.00
N LEU A 315 10.99 14.11 -4.97
CA LEU A 315 10.36 12.78 -4.95
C LEU A 315 9.18 12.67 -5.93
N GLU A 316 8.36 13.72 -6.04
CA GLU A 316 7.20 13.76 -6.94
C GLU A 316 7.58 13.93 -8.41
N ALA A 317 8.69 14.62 -8.71
CA ALA A 317 9.28 14.64 -10.05
C ALA A 317 9.61 13.22 -10.50
N GLY A 318 10.21 12.42 -9.62
CA GLY A 318 10.55 11.03 -9.88
C GLY A 318 11.67 10.85 -10.91
N GLU A 319 12.43 11.90 -11.20
CA GLU A 319 13.50 11.95 -12.22
C GLU A 319 14.81 11.42 -11.64
N PHE A 320 14.91 10.09 -11.53
CA PHE A 320 16.09 9.41 -10.97
C PHE A 320 16.79 8.47 -11.96
N GLU A 321 16.46 8.53 -13.25
CA GLU A 321 17.01 7.66 -14.29
C GLU A 321 18.54 7.77 -14.34
N VAL A 322 19.08 9.00 -14.39
CA VAL A 322 20.53 9.26 -14.41
C VAL A 322 21.20 8.74 -13.14
N GLU A 323 20.56 8.92 -11.98
CA GLU A 323 21.06 8.43 -10.69
C GLU A 323 21.06 6.89 -10.60
N LEU A 324 20.18 6.23 -11.36
CA LEU A 324 20.14 4.77 -11.49
C LEU A 324 21.07 4.23 -12.57
N GLY A 325 21.65 5.09 -13.42
CA GLY A 325 22.44 4.69 -14.57
C GLY A 325 21.61 4.07 -15.69
N LEU A 326 20.42 4.64 -15.94
CA LEU A 326 19.49 4.25 -17.00
C LEU A 326 19.55 5.27 -18.15
#